data_bc8f25bf8d4e6bd777cd23131fdca0d2
#
_entry.id   bc8f25bf8d4e6bd777cd23131fdca0d2
#
_cell.length_a   1.000
_cell.length_b   1.000
_cell.length_c   1.000
_cell.angle_alpha   90.00
_cell.angle_beta   90.00
_cell.angle_gamma   90.00
#
_symmetry.space_group_name_H-M   'P 1'
#
loop_
_entity.id
_entity.type
_entity.pdbx_description
1 polymer ?
#
loop_
_entity_poly.entity_id
_entity_poly.type
_entity_poly.pdbx_seq_one_letter_code
_entity_poly.pdbx_strand_id
1 'polypeptide(L)'
;MGEERFNRYLEAFNEEAPTSIRLNPHLSQGGKNVNLTACLSPSEVPWCEEGYYLNGRPQFTFDPLFHAGCYYVQEASSMFISHVLRHLVKEPVDMLDLCAAPGGKSTAARSVLPEGSSLICNEPIPTRAQILLENITKWGWPETIVTNNYPRDFRKAKAHFDIILCDVPCSGEGMFRKDPSTIGEWSLQNVEKCWRLQREIVADAWECLNPGGILIYSTCTFNTKENEENIRWILDELDAEPMIIPTQQEWHITSSLLEGFDAPVYRFFPGITQGEGLFVCALRKNGQTGGKPKNQGLVQMIRHMKVLTDDLPRGEFPQVELSYAEVLKYLRGEALALPADTPRGIVTITYQGVPIGPVKNIGNRANNLYPKAWRIKTTHLPTEPVEIIIK
;
A
#
# COMPACT_ATOMS: atom_id res chain seq x y z
N MET A 1 -14.91 24.14 -3.55
CA MET A 1 -15.37 23.43 -2.31
C MET A 1 -16.56 24.12 -1.65
N GLY A 2 -16.61 25.43 -1.63
CA GLY A 2 -17.59 26.24 -0.90
C GLY A 2 -17.15 26.53 0.54
N GLU A 3 -17.68 27.63 1.10
CA GLU A 3 -17.24 28.16 2.41
C GLU A 3 -17.50 27.20 3.57
N GLU A 4 -18.69 26.60 3.63
CA GLU A 4 -19.07 25.66 4.69
C GLU A 4 -18.14 24.45 4.75
N ARG A 5 -17.87 23.81 3.60
CA ARG A 5 -16.97 22.66 3.52
C ARG A 5 -15.51 23.03 3.79
N PHE A 6 -15.10 24.24 3.39
CA PHE A 6 -13.77 24.74 3.68
C PHE A 6 -13.58 24.96 5.19
N ASN A 7 -14.58 25.53 5.87
CA ASN A 7 -14.54 25.70 7.32
C ASN A 7 -14.47 24.34 8.04
N ARG A 8 -15.29 23.37 7.60
CA ARG A 8 -15.23 22.00 8.17
C ARG A 8 -13.85 21.33 7.94
N TYR A 9 -13.23 21.54 6.78
CA TYR A 9 -11.87 21.09 6.51
C TYR A 9 -10.85 21.74 7.48
N LEU A 10 -10.94 23.03 7.74
CA LEU A 10 -10.06 23.72 8.68
C LEU A 10 -10.26 23.24 10.14
N GLU A 11 -11.49 23.01 10.56
CA GLU A 11 -11.83 22.48 11.89
C GLU A 11 -11.19 21.12 12.12
N ALA A 12 -11.13 20.28 11.09
CA ALA A 12 -10.56 18.94 11.18
C ALA A 12 -9.07 18.92 11.59
N PHE A 13 -8.35 20.00 11.44
CA PHE A 13 -6.95 20.11 11.93
C PHE A 13 -6.84 20.17 13.45
N ASN A 14 -7.94 20.44 14.15
CA ASN A 14 -8.03 20.41 15.60
C ASN A 14 -8.48 19.04 16.14
N GLU A 15 -8.80 18.11 15.25
CA GLU A 15 -9.25 16.75 15.58
C GLU A 15 -8.10 15.75 15.40
N GLU A 16 -8.13 14.66 16.17
CA GLU A 16 -7.19 13.56 15.95
C GLU A 16 -7.44 12.88 14.59
N ALA A 17 -6.35 12.58 13.88
CA ALA A 17 -6.42 11.85 12.64
C ALA A 17 -6.98 10.43 12.89
N PRO A 18 -7.98 9.96 12.12
CA PRO A 18 -8.52 8.62 12.30
C PRO A 18 -7.43 7.56 12.08
N THR A 19 -7.39 6.58 12.96
CA THR A 19 -6.53 5.41 12.78
C THR A 19 -7.34 4.32 12.10
N SER A 20 -6.78 3.70 11.07
CA SER A 20 -7.42 2.60 10.36
C SER A 20 -6.41 1.50 9.98
N ILE A 21 -6.93 0.30 9.83
CA ILE A 21 -6.19 -0.88 9.38
C ILE A 21 -6.92 -1.53 8.20
N ARG A 22 -6.16 -2.27 7.39
CA ARG A 22 -6.73 -3.15 6.37
C ARG A 22 -6.23 -4.57 6.61
N LEU A 23 -7.17 -5.51 6.78
CA LEU A 23 -6.87 -6.92 7.00
C LEU A 23 -6.26 -7.54 5.74
N ASN A 24 -5.37 -8.51 5.94
CA ASN A 24 -4.83 -9.32 4.86
C ASN A 24 -5.76 -10.52 4.62
N PRO A 25 -6.54 -10.57 3.54
CA PRO A 25 -7.48 -11.68 3.32
C PRO A 25 -6.79 -13.04 3.11
N HIS A 26 -5.51 -13.03 2.74
CA HIS A 26 -4.71 -14.26 2.57
C HIS A 26 -4.30 -14.89 3.92
N LEU A 27 -4.04 -14.09 4.94
CA LEU A 27 -3.54 -14.55 6.24
C LEU A 27 -4.59 -14.46 7.36
N SER A 28 -5.50 -13.50 7.29
CA SER A 28 -6.48 -13.25 8.37
C SER A 28 -7.72 -14.14 8.30
N GLN A 29 -7.93 -14.91 7.21
CA GLN A 29 -9.08 -15.81 7.02
C GLN A 29 -10.40 -15.23 7.53
N GLY A 30 -10.74 -14.01 7.12
CA GLY A 30 -11.93 -13.31 7.57
C GLY A 30 -11.83 -12.75 9.00
N GLY A 31 -10.64 -12.35 9.43
CA GLY A 31 -10.39 -11.72 10.74
C GLY A 31 -10.13 -12.71 11.89
N LYS A 32 -10.20 -14.02 11.66
CA LYS A 32 -10.07 -15.03 12.73
C LYS A 32 -8.72 -15.03 13.45
N ASN A 33 -7.66 -14.58 12.76
CA ASN A 33 -6.30 -14.55 13.30
C ASN A 33 -5.89 -13.18 13.86
N VAL A 34 -6.73 -12.17 13.74
CA VAL A 34 -6.52 -10.86 14.37
C VAL A 34 -7.51 -10.75 15.52
N ASN A 35 -7.01 -10.51 16.73
CA ASN A 35 -7.86 -10.33 17.91
C ASN A 35 -8.56 -8.96 17.82
N LEU A 36 -9.61 -8.91 17.02
CA LEU A 36 -10.45 -7.75 16.83
C LEU A 36 -11.55 -7.75 17.88
N THR A 37 -11.44 -6.87 18.83
CA THR A 37 -12.54 -6.61 19.78
C THR A 37 -13.46 -5.58 19.14
N ALA A 38 -14.58 -6.05 18.60
CA ALA A 38 -15.58 -5.16 18.00
C ALA A 38 -16.45 -4.50 19.07
N CYS A 39 -16.65 -3.19 19.00
CA CYS A 39 -17.87 -2.58 19.52
C CYS A 39 -19.10 -3.18 18.79
N LEU A 40 -20.30 -3.04 19.38
CA LEU A 40 -21.57 -3.61 18.87
C LEU A 40 -21.90 -3.29 17.39
N SER A 41 -21.18 -2.35 16.78
CA SER A 41 -21.23 -2.02 15.35
C SER A 41 -19.83 -1.62 14.90
N PRO A 42 -19.06 -2.51 14.26
CA PRO A 42 -17.73 -2.16 13.77
C PRO A 42 -17.82 -1.04 12.73
N SER A 43 -16.99 -0.03 12.89
CA SER A 43 -16.90 1.07 11.92
C SER A 43 -15.99 0.63 10.77
N GLU A 44 -16.60 0.10 9.71
CA GLU A 44 -15.92 -0.31 8.48
C GLU A 44 -15.54 0.92 7.65
N VAL A 45 -14.47 0.78 6.85
CA VAL A 45 -14.14 1.76 5.82
C VAL A 45 -15.08 1.54 4.64
N PRO A 46 -15.99 2.50 4.31
CA PRO A 46 -17.12 2.22 3.40
C PRO A 46 -16.74 1.78 1.99
N TRP A 47 -15.52 2.07 1.54
CA TRP A 47 -14.99 1.71 0.21
C TRP A 47 -13.98 0.57 0.25
N CYS A 48 -13.80 -0.11 1.39
CA CYS A 48 -12.84 -1.22 1.52
C CYS A 48 -13.36 -2.28 2.47
N GLU A 49 -13.74 -3.44 1.95
CA GLU A 49 -14.33 -4.56 2.71
C GLU A 49 -13.43 -5.06 3.85
N GLU A 50 -12.11 -4.96 3.67
CA GLU A 50 -11.12 -5.37 4.68
C GLU A 50 -10.67 -4.21 5.57
N GLY A 51 -11.23 -3.00 5.37
CA GLY A 51 -10.85 -1.78 6.07
C GLY A 51 -11.66 -1.52 7.32
N TYR A 52 -10.98 -1.18 8.43
CA TYR A 52 -11.62 -0.89 9.72
C TYR A 52 -11.02 0.34 10.37
N TYR A 53 -11.87 1.20 10.93
CA TYR A 53 -11.45 2.28 11.82
C TYR A 53 -11.24 1.75 13.22
N LEU A 54 -10.20 2.25 13.90
CA LEU A 54 -9.87 1.86 15.25
C LEU A 54 -10.25 2.93 16.27
N ASN A 55 -10.58 2.49 17.47
CA ASN A 55 -10.72 3.35 18.62
C ASN A 55 -9.33 3.62 19.21
N GLY A 56 -8.78 4.81 18.94
CA GLY A 56 -7.42 5.20 19.31
C GLY A 56 -6.34 4.62 18.40
N ARG A 57 -5.09 4.78 18.84
CA ARG A 57 -3.90 4.33 18.09
C ARG A 57 -3.08 3.34 18.92
N PRO A 58 -3.27 2.02 18.74
CA PRO A 58 -2.48 0.99 19.41
C PRO A 58 -0.99 1.10 19.09
N GLN A 59 -0.15 0.53 19.93
CA GLN A 59 1.29 0.42 19.69
C GLN A 59 1.60 -0.78 18.78
N PHE A 60 1.25 -0.67 17.50
CA PHE A 60 1.38 -1.73 16.50
C PHE A 60 2.74 -2.41 16.45
N THR A 61 3.82 -1.70 16.81
CA THR A 61 5.18 -2.24 16.87
C THR A 61 5.29 -3.47 17.77
N PHE A 62 4.43 -3.57 18.79
CA PHE A 62 4.43 -4.69 19.74
C PHE A 62 3.39 -5.76 19.41
N ASP A 63 2.67 -5.64 18.33
CA ASP A 63 1.76 -6.69 17.88
C ASP A 63 2.46 -7.67 16.94
N PRO A 64 2.65 -8.95 17.32
CA PRO A 64 3.25 -9.96 16.45
C PRO A 64 2.49 -10.16 15.14
N LEU A 65 1.15 -9.99 15.13
CA LEU A 65 0.32 -10.18 13.96
C LEU A 65 0.52 -9.05 12.92
N PHE A 66 0.88 -7.84 13.38
CA PHE A 66 1.35 -6.77 12.48
C PHE A 66 2.64 -7.17 11.76
N HIS A 67 3.60 -7.76 12.49
CA HIS A 67 4.85 -8.24 11.92
C HIS A 67 4.69 -9.46 11.01
N ALA A 68 3.66 -10.26 11.25
CA ALA A 68 3.25 -11.37 10.39
C ALA A 68 2.54 -10.94 9.11
N GLY A 69 2.14 -9.66 9.01
CA GLY A 69 1.41 -9.15 7.85
C GLY A 69 -0.08 -9.52 7.83
N CYS A 70 -0.68 -9.85 8.99
CA CYS A 70 -2.11 -10.13 9.08
C CYS A 70 -2.96 -8.90 8.77
N TYR A 71 -2.42 -7.72 8.96
CA TYR A 71 -3.04 -6.46 8.59
C TYR A 71 -1.99 -5.39 8.25
N TYR A 72 -2.42 -4.37 7.55
CA TYR A 72 -1.64 -3.17 7.23
C TYR A 72 -2.25 -1.95 7.93
N VAL A 73 -1.43 -1.15 8.63
CA VAL A 73 -1.87 0.14 9.18
C VAL A 73 -1.90 1.13 8.02
N GLN A 74 -3.09 1.40 7.51
CA GLN A 74 -3.29 2.20 6.30
C GLN A 74 -4.30 3.31 6.54
N GLU A 75 -4.03 4.47 5.99
CA GLU A 75 -4.95 5.59 5.94
C GLU A 75 -6.17 5.22 5.07
N ALA A 76 -7.38 5.49 5.57
CA ALA A 76 -8.62 5.00 5.00
C ALA A 76 -8.86 5.45 3.56
N SER A 77 -8.59 6.73 3.21
CA SER A 77 -8.78 7.22 1.84
C SER A 77 -7.91 6.45 0.85
N SER A 78 -6.68 6.09 1.24
CA SER A 78 -5.75 5.30 0.40
C SER A 78 -6.26 3.90 0.08
N MET A 79 -7.18 3.35 0.87
CA MET A 79 -7.83 2.07 0.60
C MET A 79 -8.80 2.13 -0.58
N PHE A 80 -9.20 3.32 -1.03
CA PHE A 80 -10.06 3.51 -2.20
C PHE A 80 -9.48 2.90 -3.48
N ILE A 81 -8.18 2.72 -3.56
CA ILE A 81 -7.53 2.01 -4.68
C ILE A 81 -8.05 0.57 -4.81
N SER A 82 -8.37 -0.10 -3.69
CA SER A 82 -9.02 -1.44 -3.73
C SER A 82 -10.39 -1.37 -4.42
N HIS A 83 -11.19 -0.35 -4.11
CA HIS A 83 -12.50 -0.14 -4.73
C HIS A 83 -12.38 0.12 -6.23
N VAL A 84 -11.46 0.99 -6.63
CA VAL A 84 -11.18 1.29 -8.05
C VAL A 84 -10.83 0.00 -8.80
N LEU A 85 -9.89 -0.78 -8.28
CA LEU A 85 -9.46 -2.03 -8.92
C LEU A 85 -10.55 -3.09 -8.93
N ARG A 86 -11.31 -3.29 -7.85
CA ARG A 86 -12.46 -4.20 -7.82
C ARG A 86 -13.50 -3.86 -8.88
N HIS A 87 -13.70 -2.58 -9.15
CA HIS A 87 -14.64 -2.15 -10.19
C HIS A 87 -14.10 -2.40 -11.59
N LEU A 88 -12.84 -2.03 -11.86
CA LEU A 88 -12.27 -1.99 -13.20
C LEU A 88 -11.68 -3.32 -13.67
N VAL A 89 -11.22 -4.19 -12.75
CA VAL A 89 -10.45 -5.38 -13.07
C VAL A 89 -11.25 -6.64 -12.76
N LYS A 90 -11.59 -7.41 -13.80
CA LYS A 90 -12.37 -8.64 -13.68
C LYS A 90 -11.63 -9.89 -14.15
N GLU A 91 -10.56 -9.70 -14.92
CA GLU A 91 -9.73 -10.76 -15.49
C GLU A 91 -8.28 -10.59 -15.02
N PRO A 92 -7.47 -11.65 -15.02
CA PRO A 92 -6.05 -11.55 -14.68
C PRO A 92 -5.30 -10.52 -15.51
N VAL A 93 -4.47 -9.71 -14.87
CA VAL A 93 -3.73 -8.58 -15.46
C VAL A 93 -2.27 -8.57 -15.01
N ASP A 94 -1.42 -7.94 -15.82
CA ASP A 94 -0.09 -7.52 -15.42
C ASP A 94 -0.15 -6.06 -14.96
N MET A 95 0.09 -5.82 -13.66
CA MET A 95 0.00 -4.50 -13.03
C MET A 95 1.38 -4.00 -12.57
N LEU A 96 1.61 -2.71 -12.78
CA LEU A 96 2.74 -1.97 -12.21
C LEU A 96 2.23 -0.92 -11.21
N ASP A 97 2.73 -0.94 -9.98
CA ASP A 97 2.67 0.19 -9.05
C ASP A 97 4.03 0.91 -9.12
N LEU A 98 4.04 2.07 -9.77
CA LEU A 98 5.29 2.70 -10.24
C LEU A 98 6.03 3.47 -9.15
N CYS A 99 5.31 3.97 -8.12
CA CYS A 99 5.84 4.75 -6.99
C CYS A 99 5.33 4.14 -5.68
N ALA A 100 5.61 2.87 -5.46
CA ALA A 100 4.88 1.99 -4.56
C ALA A 100 5.15 2.18 -3.05
N ALA A 101 6.33 2.71 -2.67
CA ALA A 101 6.69 2.78 -1.25
C ALA A 101 5.77 3.73 -0.43
N PRO A 102 5.37 3.30 0.76
CA PRO A 102 5.85 2.13 1.54
C PRO A 102 5.15 0.79 1.26
N GLY A 103 4.16 0.70 0.34
CA GLY A 103 3.50 -0.54 -0.05
C GLY A 103 2.01 -0.64 0.31
N GLY A 104 1.42 0.39 0.91
CA GLY A 104 0.00 0.37 1.31
C GLY A 104 -0.95 0.19 0.12
N LYS A 105 -0.75 0.94 -0.98
CA LYS A 105 -1.55 0.83 -2.19
C LYS A 105 -1.24 -0.46 -2.96
N SER A 106 0.04 -0.88 -3.01
CA SER A 106 0.45 -2.15 -3.62
C SER A 106 -0.20 -3.37 -2.96
N THR A 107 -0.16 -3.43 -1.61
CA THR A 107 -0.78 -4.52 -0.86
C THR A 107 -2.31 -4.48 -0.98
N ALA A 108 -2.91 -3.27 -1.05
CA ALA A 108 -4.33 -3.10 -1.33
C ALA A 108 -4.69 -3.62 -2.73
N ALA A 109 -3.89 -3.27 -3.74
CA ALA A 109 -4.06 -3.77 -5.11
C ALA A 109 -3.97 -5.30 -5.16
N ARG A 110 -2.91 -5.88 -4.58
CA ARG A 110 -2.73 -7.34 -4.61
C ARG A 110 -3.89 -8.11 -4.02
N SER A 111 -4.50 -7.58 -2.94
CA SER A 111 -5.62 -8.23 -2.26
C SER A 111 -6.89 -8.36 -3.10
N VAL A 112 -7.02 -7.55 -4.16
CA VAL A 112 -8.24 -7.49 -4.98
C VAL A 112 -8.03 -7.87 -6.44
N LEU A 113 -6.79 -8.01 -6.88
CA LEU A 113 -6.49 -8.48 -8.22
C LEU A 113 -6.92 -9.95 -8.39
N PRO A 114 -7.53 -10.33 -9.52
CA PRO A 114 -7.88 -11.70 -9.83
C PRO A 114 -6.68 -12.66 -9.74
N GLU A 115 -6.96 -13.92 -9.40
CA GLU A 115 -5.95 -14.99 -9.44
C GLU A 115 -5.29 -15.07 -10.82
N GLY A 116 -3.98 -15.30 -10.86
CA GLY A 116 -3.18 -15.29 -12.08
C GLY A 116 -2.74 -13.90 -12.54
N SER A 117 -3.09 -12.83 -11.82
CA SER A 117 -2.53 -11.50 -12.04
C SER A 117 -1.13 -11.39 -11.47
N SER A 118 -0.24 -10.66 -12.15
CA SER A 118 1.07 -10.30 -11.62
C SER A 118 1.12 -8.85 -11.16
N LEU A 119 1.91 -8.56 -10.11
CA LEU A 119 2.11 -7.20 -9.59
C LEU A 119 3.60 -6.90 -9.45
N ILE A 120 4.05 -5.83 -10.11
CA ILE A 120 5.36 -5.22 -9.87
C ILE A 120 5.17 -3.98 -9.03
N CYS A 121 5.89 -3.92 -7.89
CA CYS A 121 5.93 -2.79 -6.98
C CYS A 121 7.29 -2.11 -7.12
N ASN A 122 7.33 -0.91 -7.68
CA ASN A 122 8.58 -0.20 -7.94
C ASN A 122 8.76 1.02 -7.03
N GLU A 123 9.98 1.27 -6.63
CA GLU A 123 10.36 2.49 -5.91
C GLU A 123 11.78 2.91 -6.30
N PRO A 124 11.98 4.11 -6.86
CA PRO A 124 13.28 4.55 -7.31
C PRO A 124 14.27 4.87 -6.19
N ILE A 125 13.80 5.23 -4.98
CA ILE A 125 14.66 5.60 -3.84
C ILE A 125 15.05 4.33 -3.07
N PRO A 126 16.35 3.95 -3.02
CA PRO A 126 16.77 2.66 -2.45
C PRO A 126 16.33 2.42 -1.00
N THR A 127 16.38 3.44 -0.14
CA THR A 127 15.98 3.32 1.27
C THR A 127 14.47 3.07 1.40
N ARG A 128 13.64 3.71 0.59
CA ARG A 128 12.19 3.48 0.53
C ARG A 128 11.85 2.13 -0.10
N ALA A 129 12.62 1.70 -1.11
CA ALA A 129 12.47 0.39 -1.74
C ALA A 129 12.72 -0.77 -0.77
N GLN A 130 13.61 -0.60 0.22
CA GLN A 130 13.81 -1.61 1.28
C GLN A 130 12.59 -1.70 2.22
N ILE A 131 11.95 -0.58 2.54
CA ILE A 131 10.70 -0.56 3.33
C ILE A 131 9.56 -1.21 2.54
N LEU A 132 9.49 -0.94 1.23
CA LEU A 132 8.54 -1.59 0.34
C LEU A 132 8.75 -3.11 0.32
N LEU A 133 10.00 -3.57 0.17
CA LEU A 133 10.33 -5.00 0.20
C LEU A 133 9.88 -5.66 1.51
N GLU A 134 10.15 -5.03 2.66
CA GLU A 134 9.70 -5.51 3.96
C GLU A 134 8.18 -5.70 3.99
N ASN A 135 7.42 -4.69 3.59
CA ASN A 135 5.96 -4.71 3.66
C ASN A 135 5.34 -5.72 2.68
N ILE A 136 5.88 -5.81 1.46
CA ILE A 136 5.44 -6.80 0.48
C ILE A 136 5.77 -8.23 0.93
N THR A 137 6.97 -8.44 1.50
CA THR A 137 7.35 -9.75 2.03
C THR A 137 6.46 -10.17 3.20
N LYS A 138 6.17 -9.27 4.14
CA LYS A 138 5.24 -9.53 5.26
C LYS A 138 3.81 -9.79 4.77
N TRP A 139 3.37 -9.11 3.72
CA TRP A 139 2.04 -9.33 3.13
C TRP A 139 1.90 -10.73 2.54
N GLY A 140 2.99 -11.32 2.05
CA GLY A 140 3.14 -12.74 1.77
C GLY A 140 2.38 -13.28 0.56
N TRP A 141 1.83 -12.42 -0.31
CA TRP A 141 1.13 -12.84 -1.50
C TRP A 141 2.08 -13.25 -2.63
N PRO A 142 1.81 -14.37 -3.32
CA PRO A 142 2.61 -14.80 -4.47
C PRO A 142 2.48 -13.80 -5.64
N GLU A 143 3.30 -13.99 -6.68
CA GLU A 143 3.26 -13.23 -7.94
C GLU A 143 3.39 -11.71 -7.76
N THR A 144 4.11 -11.31 -6.68
CA THR A 144 4.44 -9.92 -6.38
C THR A 144 5.94 -9.74 -6.36
N ILE A 145 6.43 -8.77 -7.14
CA ILE A 145 7.87 -8.51 -7.32
C ILE A 145 8.16 -7.06 -6.92
N VAL A 146 9.23 -6.87 -6.14
CA VAL A 146 9.71 -5.53 -5.77
C VAL A 146 10.91 -5.15 -6.63
N THR A 147 10.89 -3.94 -7.17
CA THR A 147 11.96 -3.40 -8.02
C THR A 147 12.42 -2.03 -7.54
N ASN A 148 13.69 -1.68 -7.86
CA ASN A 148 14.27 -0.38 -7.53
C ASN A 148 14.85 0.26 -8.79
N ASN A 149 13.96 0.88 -9.58
CA ASN A 149 14.29 1.46 -10.88
C ASN A 149 13.58 2.81 -11.06
N TYR A 150 14.08 3.64 -11.96
CA TYR A 150 13.37 4.86 -12.38
C TYR A 150 12.26 4.53 -13.39
N PRO A 151 11.18 5.33 -13.50
CA PRO A 151 10.12 5.13 -14.49
C PRO A 151 10.64 4.94 -15.91
N ARG A 152 11.59 5.75 -16.34
CA ARG A 152 12.25 5.66 -17.67
C ARG A 152 12.91 4.31 -17.97
N ASP A 153 13.27 3.53 -16.92
CA ASP A 153 13.94 2.26 -17.12
C ASP A 153 12.95 1.20 -17.61
N PHE A 154 11.68 1.27 -17.19
CA PHE A 154 10.60 0.44 -17.71
C PHE A 154 10.34 0.72 -19.19
N ARG A 155 10.31 1.99 -19.59
CA ARG A 155 10.21 2.38 -21.00
C ARG A 155 11.39 1.87 -21.84
N LYS A 156 12.63 2.02 -21.36
CA LYS A 156 13.83 1.50 -22.03
C LYS A 156 13.83 -0.02 -22.17
N ALA A 157 13.30 -0.72 -21.17
CA ALA A 157 13.12 -2.16 -21.20
C ALA A 157 11.96 -2.62 -22.10
N LYS A 158 11.19 -1.69 -22.67
CA LYS A 158 9.97 -1.97 -23.43
C LYS A 158 8.98 -2.84 -22.64
N ALA A 159 8.84 -2.54 -21.35
CA ALA A 159 7.89 -3.19 -20.49
C ALA A 159 6.47 -2.75 -20.84
N HIS A 160 5.51 -3.67 -20.77
CA HIS A 160 4.12 -3.37 -21.06
C HIS A 160 3.21 -3.95 -19.97
N PHE A 161 2.23 -3.17 -19.54
CA PHE A 161 1.29 -3.49 -18.47
C PHE A 161 -0.15 -3.22 -18.88
N ASP A 162 -1.07 -3.97 -18.32
CA ASP A 162 -2.50 -3.74 -18.49
C ASP A 162 -2.99 -2.62 -17.56
N ILE A 163 -2.34 -2.48 -16.40
CA ILE A 163 -2.66 -1.45 -15.40
C ILE A 163 -1.37 -0.85 -14.87
N ILE A 164 -1.35 0.47 -14.77
CA ILE A 164 -0.28 1.20 -14.08
C ILE A 164 -0.89 2.12 -13.04
N LEU A 165 -0.51 1.92 -11.78
CA LEU A 165 -0.79 2.85 -10.68
C LEU A 165 0.37 3.85 -10.59
N CYS A 166 0.04 5.12 -10.77
CA CYS A 166 0.94 6.26 -10.60
C CYS A 166 0.52 7.04 -9.36
N ASP A 167 0.89 6.54 -8.16
CA ASP A 167 0.80 7.31 -6.91
C ASP A 167 2.01 8.24 -6.83
N VAL A 168 1.93 9.33 -7.56
CA VAL A 168 3.09 10.16 -7.88
C VAL A 168 3.56 11.01 -6.69
N PRO A 169 4.87 11.30 -6.58
CA PRO A 169 5.37 12.28 -5.61
C PRO A 169 4.65 13.63 -5.77
N CYS A 170 4.21 14.23 -4.66
CA CYS A 170 3.43 15.45 -4.67
C CYS A 170 3.87 16.40 -3.54
N SER A 171 3.29 17.61 -3.50
CA SER A 171 3.58 18.61 -2.46
C SER A 171 3.09 18.23 -1.06
N GLY A 172 2.25 17.17 -0.95
CA GLY A 172 1.97 16.49 0.32
C GLY A 172 1.00 17.20 1.26
N GLU A 173 0.08 18.03 0.76
CA GLU A 173 -0.91 18.78 1.57
C GLU A 173 -1.78 17.86 2.44
N GLY A 174 -2.04 16.63 2.02
CA GLY A 174 -2.76 15.61 2.81
C GLY A 174 -1.97 15.06 4.01
N MET A 175 -0.71 15.47 4.19
CA MET A 175 0.09 15.11 5.36
C MET A 175 0.03 16.14 6.47
N PHE A 176 -0.46 17.34 6.23
CA PHE A 176 -0.40 18.48 7.15
C PHE A 176 -0.99 18.20 8.53
N ARG A 177 -2.10 17.44 8.60
CA ARG A 177 -2.72 17.06 9.88
C ARG A 177 -1.91 16.00 10.61
N LYS A 178 -1.37 15.00 9.88
CA LYS A 178 -0.58 13.89 10.44
C LYS A 178 0.81 14.31 10.90
N ASP A 179 1.43 15.18 10.13
CA ASP A 179 2.79 15.68 10.34
C ASP A 179 2.84 17.18 10.06
N PRO A 180 2.54 18.03 11.05
CA PRO A 180 2.55 19.48 10.89
C PRO A 180 3.91 20.05 10.44
N SER A 181 5.02 19.31 10.57
CA SER A 181 6.32 19.77 10.07
C SER A 181 6.34 19.93 8.55
N THR A 182 5.52 19.15 7.84
CA THR A 182 5.38 19.19 6.37
C THR A 182 4.80 20.53 5.86
N ILE A 183 4.06 21.28 6.70
CA ILE A 183 3.58 22.62 6.37
C ILE A 183 4.75 23.55 6.07
N GLY A 184 5.83 23.43 6.85
CA GLY A 184 7.04 24.24 6.65
C GLY A 184 7.83 23.92 5.38
N GLU A 185 7.64 22.74 4.82
CA GLU A 185 8.29 22.30 3.58
C GLU A 185 7.47 22.67 2.34
N TRP A 186 6.19 22.99 2.51
CA TRP A 186 5.31 23.33 1.41
C TRP A 186 5.61 24.73 0.84
N SER A 187 5.61 24.84 -0.48
CA SER A 187 5.76 26.11 -1.19
C SER A 187 5.20 26.00 -2.61
N LEU A 188 4.81 27.12 -3.21
CA LEU A 188 4.42 27.17 -4.62
C LEU A 188 5.52 26.65 -5.55
N GLN A 189 6.78 26.89 -5.19
CA GLN A 189 7.92 26.37 -5.96
C GLN A 189 7.99 24.84 -5.88
N ASN A 190 7.69 24.24 -4.72
CA ASN A 190 7.64 22.80 -4.56
C ASN A 190 6.45 22.19 -5.33
N VAL A 191 5.27 22.82 -5.32
CA VAL A 191 4.13 22.45 -6.15
C VAL A 191 4.51 22.42 -7.63
N GLU A 192 5.18 23.46 -8.13
CA GLU A 192 5.63 23.55 -9.53
C GLU A 192 6.63 22.44 -9.90
N LYS A 193 7.56 22.14 -9.00
CA LYS A 193 8.54 21.06 -9.17
C LYS A 193 7.84 19.69 -9.21
N CYS A 194 6.93 19.44 -8.29
CA CYS A 194 6.15 18.18 -8.25
C CYS A 194 5.31 18.02 -9.51
N TRP A 195 4.59 19.06 -9.91
CA TRP A 195 3.76 19.06 -11.11
C TRP A 195 4.54 18.66 -12.37
N ARG A 196 5.77 19.20 -12.59
CA ARG A 196 6.63 18.82 -13.71
C ARG A 196 7.08 17.37 -13.62
N LEU A 197 7.55 16.95 -12.45
CA LEU A 197 8.00 15.57 -12.21
C LEU A 197 6.87 14.56 -12.43
N GLN A 198 5.64 14.88 -12.02
CA GLN A 198 4.47 14.04 -12.22
C GLN A 198 4.21 13.80 -13.72
N ARG A 199 4.32 14.82 -14.55
CA ARG A 199 4.18 14.70 -16.01
C ARG A 199 5.27 13.84 -16.63
N GLU A 200 6.52 13.98 -16.18
CA GLU A 200 7.63 13.13 -16.63
C GLU A 200 7.37 11.64 -16.28
N ILE A 201 6.94 11.37 -15.05
CA ILE A 201 6.61 10.01 -14.58
C ILE A 201 5.45 9.43 -15.41
N VAL A 202 4.38 10.20 -15.60
CA VAL A 202 3.20 9.75 -16.35
C VAL A 202 3.54 9.52 -17.83
N ALA A 203 4.36 10.37 -18.44
CA ALA A 203 4.78 10.17 -19.83
C ALA A 203 5.57 8.85 -20.01
N ASP A 204 6.50 8.54 -19.09
CA ASP A 204 7.22 7.27 -19.09
C ASP A 204 6.28 6.07 -18.85
N ALA A 205 5.31 6.20 -17.92
CA ALA A 205 4.30 5.19 -17.64
C ALA A 205 3.38 4.93 -18.84
N TRP A 206 2.97 5.99 -19.55
CA TRP A 206 2.07 5.90 -20.70
C TRP A 206 2.65 5.08 -21.84
N GLU A 207 3.95 5.19 -22.07
CA GLU A 207 4.66 4.37 -23.05
C GLU A 207 4.68 2.88 -22.67
N CYS A 208 4.60 2.59 -21.35
CA CYS A 208 4.55 1.23 -20.83
C CYS A 208 3.13 0.67 -20.68
N LEU A 209 2.11 1.47 -20.94
CA LEU A 209 0.71 1.04 -20.84
C LEU A 209 0.25 0.43 -22.16
N ASN A 210 -0.35 -0.77 -22.11
CA ASN A 210 -0.95 -1.43 -23.26
C ASN A 210 -2.08 -0.56 -23.87
N PRO A 211 -2.32 -0.63 -25.18
CA PRO A 211 -3.55 -0.09 -25.75
C PRO A 211 -4.78 -0.70 -25.05
N GLY A 212 -5.75 0.12 -24.64
CA GLY A 212 -6.89 -0.29 -23.81
C GLY A 212 -6.57 -0.49 -22.31
N GLY A 213 -5.31 -0.36 -21.93
CA GLY A 213 -4.87 -0.44 -20.55
C GLY A 213 -5.31 0.75 -19.70
N ILE A 214 -5.18 0.63 -18.38
CA ILE A 214 -5.69 1.60 -17.42
C ILE A 214 -4.55 2.25 -16.65
N LEU A 215 -4.50 3.59 -16.67
CA LEU A 215 -3.69 4.38 -15.76
C LEU A 215 -4.55 4.81 -14.58
N ILE A 216 -4.10 4.53 -13.35
CA ILE A 216 -4.67 5.07 -12.14
C ILE A 216 -3.71 6.14 -11.61
N TYR A 217 -4.10 7.40 -11.74
CA TYR A 217 -3.33 8.53 -11.22
C TYR A 217 -3.79 8.87 -9.81
N SER A 218 -2.87 9.01 -8.87
CA SER A 218 -3.19 9.43 -7.50
C SER A 218 -2.12 10.33 -6.89
N THR A 219 -2.56 11.20 -5.98
CA THR A 219 -1.72 12.03 -5.13
C THR A 219 -2.33 12.12 -3.73
N CYS A 220 -1.55 12.56 -2.75
CA CYS A 220 -2.07 12.95 -1.43
C CYS A 220 -2.15 14.46 -1.26
N THR A 221 -2.19 15.25 -2.34
CA THR A 221 -2.28 16.72 -2.28
C THR A 221 -3.67 17.23 -2.71
N PHE A 222 -3.97 18.51 -2.42
CA PHE A 222 -5.29 19.08 -2.65
C PHE A 222 -5.33 20.11 -3.76
N ASN A 223 -4.20 20.70 -4.17
CA ASN A 223 -4.18 21.73 -5.19
C ASN A 223 -4.57 21.19 -6.57
N THR A 224 -5.23 22.02 -7.37
CA THR A 224 -5.70 21.63 -8.70
C THR A 224 -4.57 21.50 -9.72
N LYS A 225 -3.43 22.15 -9.48
CA LYS A 225 -2.29 22.12 -10.39
C LYS A 225 -1.68 20.74 -10.53
N GLU A 226 -1.47 20.06 -9.40
CA GLU A 226 -0.94 18.70 -9.37
C GLU A 226 -2.01 17.65 -9.69
N ASN A 227 -3.27 17.99 -9.62
CA ASN A 227 -4.41 17.10 -9.77
C ASN A 227 -5.11 17.31 -11.11
N GLU A 228 -6.18 18.12 -11.16
CA GLU A 228 -7.00 18.28 -12.37
C GLU A 228 -6.24 18.81 -13.57
N GLU A 229 -5.28 19.72 -13.39
CA GLU A 229 -4.48 20.23 -14.52
C GLU A 229 -3.60 19.13 -15.14
N ASN A 230 -3.11 18.19 -14.32
CA ASN A 230 -2.41 17.02 -14.84
C ASN A 230 -3.36 16.06 -15.55
N ILE A 231 -4.56 15.83 -15.00
CA ILE A 231 -5.56 15.00 -15.69
C ILE A 231 -5.98 15.63 -17.03
N ARG A 232 -6.21 16.96 -17.04
CA ARG A 232 -6.50 17.68 -18.30
C ARG A 232 -5.40 17.47 -19.32
N TRP A 233 -4.14 17.64 -18.90
CA TRP A 233 -3.00 17.41 -19.78
C TRP A 233 -2.95 15.97 -20.34
N ILE A 234 -3.25 14.96 -19.50
CA ILE A 234 -3.29 13.55 -19.95
C ILE A 234 -4.40 13.35 -20.99
N LEU A 235 -5.58 13.94 -20.77
CA LEU A 235 -6.71 13.84 -21.68
C LEU A 235 -6.43 14.54 -23.02
N ASP A 236 -5.77 15.70 -22.98
CA ASP A 236 -5.52 16.52 -24.15
C ASP A 236 -4.35 15.99 -25.00
N GLU A 237 -3.30 15.43 -24.37
CA GLU A 237 -2.01 15.13 -25.04
C GLU A 237 -1.71 13.63 -25.20
N LEU A 238 -2.34 12.75 -24.40
CA LEU A 238 -1.96 11.34 -24.32
C LEU A 238 -3.04 10.37 -24.86
N ASP A 239 -4.06 10.87 -25.56
CA ASP A 239 -5.14 10.05 -26.14
C ASP A 239 -5.79 9.12 -25.10
N ALA A 240 -6.31 9.70 -24.02
CA ALA A 240 -6.92 9.03 -22.88
C ALA A 240 -8.42 9.30 -22.78
N GLU A 241 -9.15 8.33 -22.22
CA GLU A 241 -10.55 8.47 -21.83
C GLU A 241 -10.69 8.33 -20.31
N PRO A 242 -11.43 9.23 -19.62
CA PRO A 242 -11.65 9.12 -18.20
C PRO A 242 -12.68 8.02 -17.90
N MET A 243 -12.45 7.29 -16.79
CA MET A 243 -13.30 6.18 -16.37
C MET A 243 -14.10 6.55 -15.12
N ILE A 244 -15.39 6.24 -15.13
CA ILE A 244 -16.26 6.46 -13.97
C ILE A 244 -16.13 5.29 -12.99
N ILE A 245 -15.87 5.62 -11.74
CA ILE A 245 -15.88 4.69 -10.62
C ILE A 245 -17.15 4.95 -9.81
N PRO A 246 -18.02 3.97 -9.58
CA PRO A 246 -19.23 4.16 -8.80
C PRO A 246 -18.89 4.49 -7.34
N THR A 247 -19.56 5.47 -6.79
CA THR A 247 -19.43 5.89 -5.39
C THR A 247 -20.82 6.05 -4.78
N GLN A 248 -20.90 6.00 -3.46
CA GLN A 248 -22.13 6.29 -2.72
C GLN A 248 -22.07 7.73 -2.18
N GLN A 249 -23.21 8.39 -2.13
CA GLN A 249 -23.29 9.77 -1.68
C GLN A 249 -22.83 9.92 -0.21
N GLU A 250 -23.11 8.91 0.60
CA GLU A 250 -22.76 8.82 2.02
C GLU A 250 -21.23 8.77 2.26
N TRP A 251 -20.45 8.48 1.23
CA TRP A 251 -18.99 8.52 1.34
C TRP A 251 -18.43 9.94 1.31
N HIS A 252 -19.25 10.92 0.94
CA HIS A 252 -18.88 12.34 0.87
C HIS A 252 -17.63 12.64 0.02
N ILE A 253 -17.33 11.78 -0.96
CA ILE A 253 -16.23 11.98 -1.89
C ILE A 253 -16.52 13.21 -2.76
N THR A 254 -15.52 14.08 -2.88
CA THR A 254 -15.65 15.34 -3.63
C THR A 254 -15.23 15.14 -5.07
N SER A 255 -15.94 15.74 -6.01
CA SER A 255 -15.56 15.85 -7.42
C SER A 255 -14.47 16.92 -7.63
N SER A 256 -14.27 17.34 -8.89
CA SER A 256 -13.30 18.38 -9.26
C SER A 256 -13.50 19.69 -8.47
N LEU A 257 -12.37 20.33 -8.14
CA LEU A 257 -12.33 21.71 -7.65
C LEU A 257 -11.94 22.71 -8.74
N LEU A 258 -11.55 22.23 -9.93
CA LEU A 258 -11.19 23.10 -11.05
C LEU A 258 -12.44 23.46 -11.83
N GLU A 259 -12.72 24.74 -11.94
CA GLU A 259 -13.86 25.26 -12.69
C GLU A 259 -13.78 24.84 -14.17
N GLY A 260 -14.91 24.40 -14.74
CA GLY A 260 -14.99 23.94 -16.11
C GLY A 260 -14.23 22.64 -16.40
N PHE A 261 -14.02 21.82 -15.38
CA PHE A 261 -13.44 20.50 -15.54
C PHE A 261 -14.39 19.41 -15.04
N ASP A 262 -14.98 18.67 -15.99
CA ASP A 262 -16.08 17.72 -15.74
C ASP A 262 -15.63 16.24 -15.76
N ALA A 263 -14.35 15.95 -15.98
CA ALA A 263 -13.87 14.57 -15.93
C ALA A 263 -14.03 13.97 -14.52
N PRO A 264 -14.39 12.68 -14.40
CA PRO A 264 -14.59 12.02 -13.11
C PRO A 264 -13.27 11.94 -12.34
N VAL A 265 -13.22 12.64 -11.22
CA VAL A 265 -12.13 12.61 -10.25
C VAL A 265 -12.69 12.44 -8.85
N TYR A 266 -11.91 11.87 -7.97
CA TYR A 266 -12.32 11.47 -6.61
C TYR A 266 -11.36 12.09 -5.60
N ARG A 267 -11.90 12.95 -4.74
CA ARG A 267 -11.16 13.71 -3.74
C ARG A 267 -11.63 13.40 -2.33
N PHE A 268 -10.69 13.13 -1.48
CA PHE A 268 -10.91 12.90 -0.05
C PHE A 268 -10.30 14.07 0.72
N PHE A 269 -11.05 14.62 1.65
CA PHE A 269 -10.60 15.74 2.49
C PHE A 269 -10.84 15.43 3.96
N PRO A 270 -9.91 15.77 4.86
CA PRO A 270 -10.13 15.75 6.29
C PRO A 270 -11.42 16.50 6.67
N GLY A 271 -12.20 15.94 7.60
CA GLY A 271 -13.46 16.53 8.04
C GLY A 271 -14.64 16.41 7.07
N ILE A 272 -14.41 16.13 5.81
CA ILE A 272 -15.46 15.85 4.80
C ILE A 272 -15.64 14.35 4.64
N THR A 273 -14.55 13.63 4.40
CA THR A 273 -14.47 12.17 4.45
C THR A 273 -13.78 11.75 5.76
N GLN A 274 -14.07 10.55 6.25
CA GLN A 274 -13.37 10.01 7.42
C GLN A 274 -12.00 9.46 7.00
N GLY A 275 -11.06 10.36 6.73
CA GLY A 275 -9.72 10.05 6.23
C GLY A 275 -8.85 11.29 6.19
N GLU A 276 -7.68 11.17 5.54
CA GLU A 276 -6.75 12.27 5.36
C GLU A 276 -6.92 12.86 3.96
N GLY A 277 -5.96 12.70 3.08
CA GLY A 277 -6.00 13.27 1.75
C GLY A 277 -5.71 12.26 0.66
N LEU A 278 -6.57 12.24 -0.36
CA LEU A 278 -6.34 11.49 -1.57
C LEU A 278 -7.03 12.16 -2.74
N PHE A 279 -6.35 12.16 -3.88
CA PHE A 279 -6.92 12.41 -5.19
C PHE A 279 -6.72 11.18 -6.05
N VAL A 280 -7.76 10.76 -6.78
CA VAL A 280 -7.69 9.63 -7.72
C VAL A 280 -8.42 9.97 -9.00
N CYS A 281 -7.83 9.57 -10.14
CA CYS A 281 -8.48 9.51 -11.43
C CYS A 281 -8.07 8.24 -12.16
N ALA A 282 -9.02 7.51 -12.73
CA ALA A 282 -8.76 6.36 -13.60
C ALA A 282 -8.95 6.76 -15.06
N LEU A 283 -7.99 6.39 -15.90
CA LEU A 283 -7.91 6.78 -17.31
C LEU A 283 -7.63 5.55 -18.16
N ARG A 284 -8.34 5.38 -19.25
CA ARG A 284 -8.08 4.32 -20.24
C ARG A 284 -7.27 4.89 -21.41
N LYS A 285 -6.22 4.19 -21.80
CA LYS A 285 -5.49 4.46 -23.03
C LYS A 285 -6.30 3.99 -24.23
N ASN A 286 -6.56 4.87 -25.20
CA ASN A 286 -7.29 4.49 -26.39
C ASN A 286 -6.55 3.41 -27.20
N GLY A 287 -7.30 2.64 -27.96
CA GLY A 287 -6.81 1.54 -28.77
C GLY A 287 -7.43 0.18 -28.38
N GLN A 288 -7.36 -0.76 -29.31
CA GLN A 288 -7.82 -2.13 -29.02
C GLN A 288 -6.74 -2.89 -28.26
N THR A 289 -7.13 -3.60 -27.21
CA THR A 289 -6.28 -4.61 -26.57
C THR A 289 -5.91 -5.64 -27.63
N GLY A 290 -4.71 -5.53 -28.19
CA GLY A 290 -4.11 -6.62 -28.99
C GLY A 290 -4.05 -7.85 -28.10
N GLY A 291 -4.33 -9.05 -28.64
CA GLY A 291 -4.35 -10.28 -27.87
C GLY A 291 -3.16 -10.35 -26.89
N LYS A 292 -3.46 -10.61 -25.62
CA LYS A 292 -2.50 -10.57 -24.50
C LYS A 292 -1.16 -11.17 -24.91
N PRO A 293 -0.04 -10.42 -24.83
CA PRO A 293 1.25 -11.08 -24.80
C PRO A 293 1.23 -11.96 -23.55
N LYS A 294 1.22 -13.26 -23.74
CA LYS A 294 1.43 -14.20 -22.61
C LYS A 294 2.69 -13.78 -21.88
N ASN A 295 2.70 -13.78 -20.57
CA ASN A 295 3.73 -13.48 -19.54
C ASN A 295 5.23 -13.63 -19.91
N GLN A 296 5.60 -13.78 -21.18
CA GLN A 296 6.98 -13.77 -21.64
C GLN A 296 7.67 -12.41 -21.43
N GLY A 297 6.87 -11.32 -21.40
CA GLY A 297 7.37 -9.97 -21.18
C GLY A 297 7.92 -9.76 -19.77
N LEU A 298 7.25 -10.26 -18.74
CA LEU A 298 7.63 -10.06 -17.33
C LEU A 298 8.99 -10.71 -17.03
N VAL A 299 9.22 -11.93 -17.51
CA VAL A 299 10.48 -12.66 -17.30
C VAL A 299 11.65 -12.00 -18.04
N GLN A 300 11.41 -11.51 -19.25
CA GLN A 300 12.43 -10.76 -20.02
C GLN A 300 12.73 -9.40 -19.38
N MET A 301 11.72 -8.72 -18.90
CA MET A 301 11.84 -7.41 -18.24
C MET A 301 12.65 -7.50 -16.96
N ILE A 302 12.40 -8.52 -16.12
CA ILE A 302 13.13 -8.76 -14.86
C ILE A 302 14.63 -8.89 -15.09
N ARG A 303 15.08 -9.42 -16.24
CA ARG A 303 16.52 -9.56 -16.56
C ARG A 303 17.26 -8.23 -16.68
N HIS A 304 16.53 -7.14 -16.95
CA HIS A 304 17.10 -5.80 -17.14
C HIS A 304 16.76 -4.85 -15.99
N MET A 305 16.02 -5.33 -14.98
CA MET A 305 15.57 -4.53 -13.83
C MET A 305 16.35 -4.92 -12.58
N LYS A 306 16.57 -3.94 -11.71
CA LYS A 306 17.04 -4.19 -10.36
C LYS A 306 15.87 -4.71 -9.52
N VAL A 307 15.78 -6.03 -9.41
CA VAL A 307 14.84 -6.73 -8.54
C VAL A 307 15.41 -6.82 -7.14
N LEU A 308 14.57 -6.57 -6.14
CA LEU A 308 14.92 -6.74 -4.74
C LEU A 308 14.35 -8.05 -4.22
N THR A 309 15.15 -8.77 -3.45
CA THR A 309 14.77 -10.00 -2.77
C THR A 309 15.22 -9.93 -1.32
N ASP A 310 14.51 -10.61 -0.43
CA ASP A 310 14.94 -10.85 0.94
C ASP A 310 15.76 -12.15 1.01
N ASP A 311 16.51 -12.30 2.11
CA ASP A 311 17.36 -13.48 2.39
C ASP A 311 16.65 -14.52 3.27
N LEU A 312 15.31 -14.46 3.39
CA LEU A 312 14.57 -15.38 4.24
C LEU A 312 14.56 -16.79 3.63
N PRO A 313 14.77 -17.83 4.43
CA PRO A 313 14.63 -19.21 3.98
C PRO A 313 13.23 -19.48 3.44
N ARG A 314 13.14 -20.14 2.29
CA ARG A 314 11.89 -20.55 1.65
C ARG A 314 11.70 -22.06 1.81
N GLY A 315 10.46 -22.50 2.00
CA GLY A 315 10.07 -23.89 2.12
C GLY A 315 9.15 -24.15 3.30
N GLU A 316 8.69 -25.41 3.40
CA GLU A 316 7.94 -25.88 4.55
C GLU A 316 8.91 -26.32 5.64
N PHE A 317 8.81 -25.71 6.81
CA PHE A 317 9.65 -26.01 7.96
C PHE A 317 8.78 -26.43 9.15
N PRO A 318 9.32 -27.25 10.09
CA PRO A 318 8.67 -27.50 11.37
C PRO A 318 8.32 -26.20 12.07
N GLN A 319 7.17 -26.18 12.74
CA GLN A 319 6.63 -24.98 13.39
C GLN A 319 6.78 -25.11 14.91
N VAL A 320 7.05 -23.99 15.57
CA VAL A 320 7.07 -23.88 17.04
C VAL A 320 6.30 -22.66 17.45
N GLU A 321 5.26 -22.90 18.24
CA GLU A 321 4.43 -21.84 18.82
C GLU A 321 5.15 -21.18 19.99
N LEU A 322 5.17 -19.86 20.01
CA LEU A 322 5.77 -19.08 21.08
C LEU A 322 4.71 -18.27 21.85
N SER A 323 4.96 -18.06 23.14
CA SER A 323 4.24 -17.07 23.93
C SER A 323 4.49 -15.65 23.46
N TYR A 324 3.62 -14.71 23.85
CA TYR A 324 3.77 -13.29 23.50
C TYR A 324 5.15 -12.73 23.89
N ALA A 325 5.60 -13.01 25.12
CA ALA A 325 6.91 -12.54 25.59
C ALA A 325 8.08 -13.09 24.79
N GLU A 326 8.00 -14.37 24.35
CA GLU A 326 9.05 -14.99 23.54
C GLU A 326 9.06 -14.47 22.11
N VAL A 327 7.90 -14.24 21.51
CA VAL A 327 7.84 -13.71 20.16
C VAL A 327 8.35 -12.27 20.10
N LEU A 328 8.12 -11.45 21.15
CA LEU A 328 8.73 -10.12 21.22
C LEU A 328 10.27 -10.18 21.30
N LYS A 329 10.84 -11.15 22.03
CA LYS A 329 12.30 -11.42 22.01
C LYS A 329 12.79 -11.80 20.61
N TYR A 330 12.01 -12.66 19.93
CA TYR A 330 12.29 -13.01 18.53
C TYR A 330 12.29 -11.75 17.63
N LEU A 331 11.27 -10.93 17.69
CA LEU A 331 11.17 -9.70 16.88
C LEU A 331 12.26 -8.66 17.19
N ARG A 332 12.88 -8.74 18.36
CA ARG A 332 14.10 -7.96 18.70
C ARG A 332 15.39 -8.57 18.15
N GLY A 333 15.33 -9.78 17.63
CA GLY A 333 16.50 -10.49 17.11
C GLY A 333 17.30 -11.26 18.15
N GLU A 334 16.70 -11.56 19.31
CA GLU A 334 17.33 -12.36 20.34
C GLU A 334 17.35 -13.85 19.95
N ALA A 335 18.34 -14.57 20.45
CA ALA A 335 18.37 -16.03 20.34
C ALA A 335 17.31 -16.64 21.27
N LEU A 336 16.71 -17.75 20.84
CA LEU A 336 15.65 -18.43 21.57
C LEU A 336 16.12 -19.79 22.10
N ALA A 337 15.54 -20.22 23.21
CA ALA A 337 15.56 -21.63 23.63
C ALA A 337 14.23 -22.24 23.13
N LEU A 338 14.32 -23.31 22.34
CA LEU A 338 13.15 -24.02 21.85
C LEU A 338 12.95 -25.32 22.67
N PRO A 339 11.77 -25.94 22.62
CA PRO A 339 11.53 -27.26 23.21
C PRO A 339 12.57 -28.28 22.77
N ALA A 340 12.95 -29.19 23.67
CA ALA A 340 14.07 -30.13 23.46
C ALA A 340 13.83 -31.10 22.29
N ASP A 341 12.59 -31.38 21.95
CA ASP A 341 12.13 -32.21 20.85
C ASP A 341 12.06 -31.49 19.50
N THR A 342 12.33 -30.18 19.48
CA THR A 342 12.33 -29.40 18.24
C THR A 342 13.44 -29.87 17.28
N PRO A 343 13.14 -30.21 16.02
CA PRO A 343 14.14 -30.63 15.06
C PRO A 343 15.25 -29.60 14.85
N ARG A 344 16.49 -30.05 14.64
CA ARG A 344 17.60 -29.19 14.25
C ARG A 344 17.41 -28.70 12.80
N GLY A 345 17.88 -27.51 12.52
CA GLY A 345 17.77 -26.89 11.19
C GLY A 345 16.89 -25.64 11.21
N ILE A 346 16.29 -25.32 10.06
CA ILE A 346 15.35 -24.19 9.97
C ILE A 346 14.01 -24.60 10.58
N VAL A 347 13.48 -23.70 11.41
CA VAL A 347 12.18 -23.85 12.10
C VAL A 347 11.43 -22.53 11.94
N THR A 348 10.13 -22.59 11.71
CA THR A 348 9.26 -21.42 11.65
C THR A 348 8.68 -21.14 13.04
N ILE A 349 8.87 -19.94 13.51
CA ILE A 349 8.22 -19.43 14.73
C ILE A 349 6.79 -19.03 14.37
N THR A 350 5.84 -19.47 15.19
CA THR A 350 4.42 -19.08 15.08
C THR A 350 3.94 -18.37 16.35
N TYR A 351 2.91 -17.57 16.20
CA TYR A 351 2.16 -16.93 17.27
C TYR A 351 0.67 -16.97 16.93
N GLN A 352 -0.13 -17.54 17.82
CA GLN A 352 -1.56 -17.79 17.57
C GLN A 352 -1.81 -18.57 16.26
N GLY A 353 -0.92 -19.53 15.98
CA GLY A 353 -0.96 -20.34 14.75
C GLY A 353 -0.51 -19.61 13.48
N VAL A 354 -0.09 -18.34 13.58
CA VAL A 354 0.37 -17.55 12.42
C VAL A 354 1.90 -17.56 12.34
N PRO A 355 2.48 -17.87 11.17
CA PRO A 355 3.92 -17.80 10.95
C PRO A 355 4.46 -16.36 11.11
N ILE A 356 5.47 -16.20 11.97
CA ILE A 356 6.14 -14.90 12.19
C ILE A 356 7.47 -14.83 11.43
N GLY A 357 8.21 -15.94 11.42
CA GLY A 357 9.47 -15.99 10.69
C GLY A 357 10.39 -17.12 11.14
N PRO A 358 11.55 -17.29 10.47
CA PRO A 358 12.44 -18.43 10.66
C PRO A 358 13.48 -18.22 11.76
N VAL A 359 13.89 -19.32 12.37
CA VAL A 359 15.11 -19.46 13.20
C VAL A 359 15.93 -20.66 12.72
N LYS A 360 17.22 -20.72 13.07
CA LYS A 360 18.05 -21.90 12.88
C LYS A 360 18.31 -22.57 14.23
N ASN A 361 17.62 -23.68 14.51
CA ASN A 361 17.83 -24.49 15.70
C ASN A 361 19.14 -25.28 15.60
N ILE A 362 20.06 -25.05 16.54
CA ILE A 362 21.34 -25.78 16.64
C ILE A 362 21.38 -26.76 17.83
N GLY A 363 20.23 -26.93 18.53
CA GLY A 363 20.03 -27.85 19.62
C GLY A 363 20.01 -27.18 20.99
N ASN A 364 21.05 -26.47 21.38
CA ASN A 364 21.13 -25.76 22.65
C ASN A 364 20.56 -24.33 22.59
N ARG A 365 20.38 -23.81 21.40
CA ARG A 365 19.74 -22.52 21.11
C ARG A 365 19.23 -22.47 19.68
N ALA A 366 18.35 -21.53 19.37
CA ALA A 366 17.93 -21.18 18.03
C ALA A 366 18.47 -19.79 17.66
N ASN A 367 19.26 -19.73 16.58
CA ASN A 367 19.77 -18.48 16.04
C ASN A 367 18.65 -17.77 15.29
N ASN A 368 18.45 -16.52 15.60
CA ASN A 368 17.42 -15.68 15.01
C ASN A 368 17.78 -15.29 13.58
N LEU A 369 16.89 -15.57 12.60
CA LEU A 369 17.05 -15.21 11.19
C LEU A 369 16.17 -14.04 10.78
N TYR A 370 15.45 -13.42 11.72
CA TYR A 370 14.61 -12.24 11.43
C TYR A 370 15.48 -11.07 10.95
N PRO A 371 15.16 -10.43 9.82
CA PRO A 371 16.01 -9.41 9.22
C PRO A 371 16.32 -8.27 10.19
N LYS A 372 17.58 -7.85 10.25
CA LYS A 372 18.03 -6.83 11.20
C LYS A 372 17.29 -5.50 11.04
N ALA A 373 16.95 -5.13 9.80
CA ALA A 373 16.23 -3.88 9.50
C ALA A 373 14.80 -3.88 10.06
N TRP A 374 14.17 -5.05 10.23
CA TRP A 374 12.77 -5.19 10.64
C TRP A 374 12.57 -5.31 12.15
N ARG A 375 13.67 -5.38 12.92
CA ARG A 375 13.65 -5.65 14.36
C ARG A 375 13.11 -4.50 15.17
N ILE A 376 12.38 -4.84 16.23
CA ILE A 376 12.00 -3.90 17.27
C ILE A 376 13.27 -3.37 17.96
N LYS A 377 13.44 -2.06 18.00
CA LYS A 377 14.69 -1.43 18.52
C LYS A 377 14.61 -1.04 19.99
N THR A 378 13.40 -0.90 20.56
CA THR A 378 13.25 -0.52 21.98
C THR A 378 13.57 -1.65 22.91
N THR A 379 14.07 -1.31 24.10
CA THR A 379 14.32 -2.25 25.21
C THR A 379 13.11 -2.42 26.13
N HIS A 380 12.17 -1.47 26.11
CA HIS A 380 10.96 -1.52 26.93
C HIS A 380 9.88 -2.29 26.16
N LEU A 381 9.60 -3.51 26.61
CA LEU A 381 8.57 -4.38 26.06
C LEU A 381 7.35 -4.39 26.97
N PRO A 382 6.12 -4.34 26.40
CA PRO A 382 4.92 -4.56 27.18
C PRO A 382 4.82 -6.01 27.64
N THR A 383 4.13 -6.22 28.75
CA THR A 383 3.85 -7.55 29.30
C THR A 383 2.58 -8.16 28.74
N GLU A 384 1.63 -7.32 28.34
CA GLU A 384 0.34 -7.73 27.81
C GLU A 384 0.28 -7.52 26.29
N PRO A 385 -0.39 -8.43 25.56
CA PRO A 385 -0.62 -8.27 24.12
C PRO A 385 -1.36 -6.97 23.80
N VAL A 386 -1.02 -6.42 22.64
CA VAL A 386 -1.74 -5.27 22.07
C VAL A 386 -3.13 -5.70 21.62
N GLU A 387 -4.16 -5.00 22.09
CA GLU A 387 -5.53 -5.19 21.63
C GLU A 387 -5.83 -4.23 20.47
N ILE A 388 -6.42 -4.77 19.41
CA ILE A 388 -6.92 -4.00 18.26
C ILE A 388 -8.43 -3.82 18.45
N ILE A 389 -8.85 -2.62 18.84
CA ILE A 389 -10.25 -2.29 19.09
C ILE A 389 -10.81 -1.57 17.87
N ILE A 390 -11.78 -2.17 17.22
CA ILE A 390 -12.51 -1.55 16.10
C ILE A 390 -13.49 -0.53 16.69
N LYS A 391 -13.53 0.66 16.07
CA LYS A 391 -14.37 1.79 16.50
C LYS A 391 -15.84 1.51 16.23
#